data_8f4e12ff1e8009a4da66ab578629b905
#
_entry.id   8f4e12ff1e8009a4da66ab578629b905
#
_cell.length_a   1.000
_cell.length_b   1.000
_cell.length_c   1.000
_cell.angle_alpha   90.00
_cell.angle_beta   90.00
_cell.angle_gamma   90.00
#
_symmetry.space_group_name_H-M   'P 1'
#
loop_
_entity.id
_entity.type
_entity.pdbx_description
1 polymer ?
#
loop_
_entity_poly.entity_id
_entity_poly.type
_entity_poly.pdbx_seq_one_letter_code
_entity_poly.pdbx_strand_id
1 'polypeptide(L)'
;MSEFALGWATYNGDHMSMYAVNASVPKTLIRYLISHYGNEKGGAIKAVLSDILVTPVSPELLPPSDGDISQKTEDIVGPYELHDFFLYYMLRCYYSPRKLYRAAQLAFPDYGKDVIYKWLKIFIKRFFAQQFKRSCM
;
A
#
# COMPACT_ATOMS: atom_id res chain seq x y z
N MET A 1 1.20 3.00 -6.63
CA MET A 1 2.54 2.34 -6.61
C MET A 1 2.57 1.09 -5.73
N SER A 2 2.11 1.13 -4.50
CA SER A 2 2.17 0.03 -3.52
C SER A 2 1.51 -1.25 -4.00
N GLU A 3 0.32 -1.15 -4.56
CA GLU A 3 -0.45 -2.29 -5.11
C GLU A 3 0.26 -2.95 -6.30
N PHE A 4 0.87 -2.16 -7.18
CA PHE A 4 1.68 -2.70 -8.28
C PHE A 4 2.91 -3.46 -7.80
N ALA A 5 3.58 -2.94 -6.78
CA ALA A 5 4.75 -3.61 -6.21
C ALA A 5 4.40 -4.98 -5.64
N LEU A 6 3.23 -5.10 -5.02
CA LEU A 6 2.75 -6.36 -4.41
C LEU A 6 2.00 -7.25 -5.41
N GLY A 7 1.75 -6.77 -6.64
CA GLY A 7 0.91 -7.45 -7.62
C GLY A 7 -0.55 -7.56 -7.18
N TRP A 8 -1.00 -6.65 -6.31
CA TRP A 8 -2.39 -6.57 -5.84
C TRP A 8 -3.20 -5.70 -6.80
N ALA A 9 -3.29 -6.16 -8.03
CA ALA A 9 -4.06 -5.55 -9.10
C ALA A 9 -4.51 -6.64 -10.08
N THR A 10 -5.67 -6.46 -10.70
CA THR A 10 -6.16 -7.36 -11.74
C THR A 10 -5.27 -7.23 -12.97
N TYR A 11 -4.72 -8.36 -13.45
CA TYR A 11 -3.91 -8.39 -14.65
C TYR A 11 -4.71 -7.89 -15.86
N ASN A 12 -4.15 -6.96 -16.61
CA ASN A 12 -4.82 -6.26 -17.72
C ASN A 12 -6.13 -5.56 -17.32
N GLY A 13 -6.26 -5.17 -16.06
CA GLY A 13 -7.39 -4.41 -15.53
C GLY A 13 -7.06 -2.91 -15.39
N ASP A 14 -7.44 -2.33 -14.25
CA ASP A 14 -7.38 -0.88 -13.99
C ASP A 14 -6.00 -0.24 -14.12
N HIS A 15 -4.92 -1.04 -14.01
CA HIS A 15 -3.57 -0.56 -14.20
C HIS A 15 -3.21 -0.29 -15.68
N MET A 16 -4.02 -0.75 -16.63
CA MET A 16 -3.85 -0.53 -18.07
C MET A 16 -4.37 0.85 -18.48
N SER A 17 -3.98 1.89 -17.74
CA SER A 17 -4.31 3.26 -18.10
C SER A 17 -3.25 3.84 -19.07
N MET A 18 -3.67 4.78 -19.90
CA MET A 18 -2.76 5.44 -20.87
C MET A 18 -1.62 6.18 -20.17
N TYR A 19 -1.84 6.67 -18.97
CA TYR A 19 -0.83 7.19 -18.07
C TYR A 19 -1.33 7.09 -16.62
N ALA A 20 -0.41 6.85 -15.70
CA ALA A 20 -0.71 6.74 -14.29
C ALA A 20 -0.25 8.00 -13.55
N VAL A 21 -1.16 8.92 -13.29
CA VAL A 21 -0.88 10.24 -12.69
C VAL A 21 -0.12 10.13 -11.36
N ASN A 22 -0.43 9.11 -10.58
CA ASN A 22 0.13 8.89 -9.24
C ASN A 22 0.98 7.61 -9.15
N ALA A 23 1.53 7.13 -10.26
CA ALA A 23 2.29 5.88 -10.31
C ALA A 23 3.46 5.83 -9.33
N SER A 24 4.10 6.97 -9.05
CA SER A 24 5.23 7.07 -8.12
C SER A 24 4.83 7.40 -6.67
N VAL A 25 3.54 7.61 -6.41
CA VAL A 25 3.05 7.99 -5.07
C VAL A 25 2.63 6.73 -4.30
N PRO A 26 3.27 6.42 -3.17
CA PRO A 26 2.88 5.28 -2.34
C PRO A 26 1.54 5.53 -1.63
N LYS A 27 0.86 4.43 -1.26
CA LYS A 27 -0.47 4.46 -0.64
C LYS A 27 -0.50 5.27 0.66
N THR A 28 0.53 5.12 1.47
CA THR A 28 0.69 5.88 2.73
C THR A 28 0.80 7.38 2.48
N LEU A 29 1.58 7.81 1.49
CA LEU A 29 1.73 9.23 1.17
C LEU A 29 0.41 9.83 0.66
N ILE A 30 -0.39 9.08 -0.12
CA ILE A 30 -1.71 9.54 -0.56
C ILE A 30 -2.59 9.91 0.64
N ARG A 31 -2.60 9.11 1.71
CA ARG A 31 -3.36 9.39 2.92
C ARG A 31 -2.94 10.71 3.58
N TYR A 32 -1.64 10.96 3.67
CA TYR A 32 -1.12 12.23 4.20
C TYR A 32 -1.49 13.43 3.33
N LEU A 33 -1.41 13.28 2.00
CA LEU A 33 -1.78 14.33 1.05
C LEU A 33 -3.27 14.67 1.15
N ILE A 34 -4.15 13.68 1.24
CA ILE A 34 -5.59 13.87 1.42
C ILE A 34 -5.88 14.57 2.75
N SER A 35 -5.24 14.14 3.84
CA SER A 35 -5.39 14.76 5.15
C SER A 35 -4.93 16.22 5.15
N HIS A 36 -3.77 16.49 4.55
CA HIS A 36 -3.23 17.84 4.43
C HIS A 36 -4.17 18.74 3.64
N TYR A 37 -4.62 18.31 2.47
CA TYR A 37 -5.55 19.07 1.63
C TYR A 37 -6.89 19.34 2.33
N GLY A 38 -7.43 18.33 3.02
CA GLY A 38 -8.64 18.49 3.82
C GLY A 38 -8.48 19.56 4.93
N ASN A 39 -7.34 19.57 5.60
CA ASN A 39 -7.04 20.57 6.63
C ASN A 39 -6.89 21.98 6.05
N GLU A 40 -6.27 22.10 4.87
CA GLU A 40 -6.11 23.38 4.17
C GLU A 40 -7.46 23.97 3.74
N LYS A 41 -8.35 23.15 3.15
CA LYS A 41 -9.65 23.60 2.64
C LYS A 41 -10.70 23.77 3.74
N GLY A 42 -10.65 22.96 4.79
CA GLY A 42 -11.61 23.04 5.90
C GLY A 42 -13.05 22.67 5.52
N GLY A 43 -13.97 22.97 6.44
CA GLY A 43 -15.43 22.88 6.20
C GLY A 43 -15.90 21.50 5.72
N ALA A 44 -16.85 21.49 4.79
CA ALA A 44 -17.46 20.29 4.24
C ALA A 44 -16.44 19.38 3.52
N ILE A 45 -15.44 19.97 2.84
CA ILE A 45 -14.40 19.22 2.13
C ILE A 45 -13.59 18.39 3.12
N LYS A 46 -13.20 18.98 4.26
CA LYS A 46 -12.47 18.25 5.31
C LYS A 46 -13.29 17.07 5.84
N ALA A 47 -14.58 17.26 6.06
CA ALA A 47 -15.46 16.21 6.57
C ALA A 47 -15.51 15.01 5.60
N VAL A 48 -15.76 15.27 4.32
CA VAL A 48 -15.81 14.22 3.27
C VAL A 48 -14.47 13.50 3.14
N LEU A 49 -13.35 14.24 3.10
CA LEU A 49 -12.02 13.62 2.97
C LEU A 49 -11.63 12.82 4.21
N SER A 50 -12.06 13.25 5.40
CA SER A 50 -11.85 12.48 6.63
C SER A 50 -12.63 11.17 6.63
N ASP A 51 -13.86 11.17 6.13
CA ASP A 51 -14.68 9.97 5.97
C ASP A 51 -14.02 8.97 5.00
N ILE A 52 -13.54 9.45 3.85
CA ILE A 52 -12.79 8.63 2.91
C ILE A 52 -11.54 7.99 3.56
N LEU A 53 -10.82 8.74 4.40
CA LEU A 53 -9.61 8.23 5.06
C LEU A 53 -9.90 7.14 6.11
N VAL A 54 -11.09 7.16 6.71
CA VAL A 54 -11.52 6.15 7.70
C VAL A 54 -12.05 4.89 7.01
N THR A 55 -12.53 5.01 5.78
CA THR A 55 -13.05 3.87 5.01
C THR A 55 -11.93 2.84 4.76
N PRO A 56 -12.11 1.57 5.17
CA PRO A 56 -11.14 0.52 4.92
C PRO A 56 -10.94 0.25 3.44
N VAL A 57 -9.69 0.01 3.04
CA VAL A 57 -9.37 -0.41 1.67
C VAL A 57 -9.82 -1.84 1.46
N SER A 58 -10.71 -2.07 0.50
CA SER A 58 -11.21 -3.39 0.12
C SER A 58 -11.05 -3.63 -1.38
N PRO A 59 -11.01 -4.90 -1.84
CA PRO A 59 -11.08 -5.20 -3.26
C PRO A 59 -12.45 -4.84 -3.82
N GLU A 60 -12.50 -4.00 -4.85
CA GLU A 60 -13.75 -3.52 -5.48
C GLU A 60 -14.59 -4.64 -6.13
N LEU A 61 -13.94 -5.74 -6.49
CA LEU A 61 -14.58 -6.85 -7.20
C LEU A 61 -15.28 -7.87 -6.30
N LEU A 62 -15.14 -7.76 -4.99
CA LEU A 62 -15.84 -8.64 -4.06
C LEU A 62 -17.15 -7.98 -3.60
N PRO A 63 -18.30 -8.63 -3.86
CA PRO A 63 -19.56 -8.09 -3.36
C PRO A 63 -19.54 -8.08 -1.82
N PRO A 64 -20.09 -7.02 -1.20
CA PRO A 64 -20.23 -6.98 0.26
C PRO A 64 -21.13 -8.13 0.71
N SER A 65 -20.74 -8.85 1.76
CA SER A 65 -21.59 -9.80 2.46
C SER A 65 -22.32 -9.07 3.59
N ASP A 66 -23.64 -9.12 3.58
CA ASP A 66 -24.52 -8.53 4.61
C ASP A 66 -24.29 -7.03 4.88
N GLY A 67 -23.85 -6.25 3.87
CA GLY A 67 -23.61 -4.82 3.97
C GLY A 67 -22.25 -4.44 4.54
N ASP A 68 -21.45 -5.40 4.98
CA ASP A 68 -20.10 -5.19 5.48
C ASP A 68 -19.02 -5.54 4.42
N ILE A 69 -17.86 -4.91 4.58
CA ILE A 69 -16.68 -5.19 3.74
C ILE A 69 -16.21 -6.60 4.02
N SER A 70 -16.44 -7.52 3.07
CA SER A 70 -16.12 -8.94 3.21
C SER A 70 -14.64 -9.24 3.39
N GLN A 71 -13.75 -8.35 2.91
CA GLN A 71 -12.32 -8.56 2.99
C GLN A 71 -11.55 -7.23 3.03
N LYS A 72 -10.71 -7.06 4.05
CA LYS A 72 -9.77 -5.93 4.10
C LYS A 72 -8.49 -6.32 3.38
N THR A 73 -8.04 -5.47 2.47
CA THR A 73 -6.82 -5.72 1.70
C THR A 73 -5.60 -5.89 2.59
N GLU A 74 -5.48 -5.12 3.66
CA GLU A 74 -4.33 -5.20 4.58
C GLU A 74 -4.28 -6.51 5.39
N ASP A 75 -5.38 -7.20 5.57
CA ASP A 75 -5.38 -8.52 6.24
C ASP A 75 -4.66 -9.58 5.40
N ILE A 76 -4.66 -9.42 4.08
CA ILE A 76 -4.05 -10.36 3.14
C ILE A 76 -2.65 -9.94 2.73
N VAL A 77 -2.49 -8.68 2.34
CA VAL A 77 -1.20 -8.18 1.84
C VAL A 77 -0.32 -7.61 2.95
N GLY A 78 -0.90 -7.19 4.07
CA GLY A 78 -0.23 -6.55 5.19
C GLY A 78 -0.31 -5.04 5.19
N PRO A 79 0.18 -4.40 6.26
CA PRO A 79 0.16 -2.94 6.42
C PRO A 79 0.91 -2.23 5.30
N TYR A 80 0.25 -1.30 4.62
CA TYR A 80 0.86 -0.53 3.54
C TYR A 80 2.06 0.30 3.98
N GLU A 81 2.09 0.77 5.21
CA GLU A 81 3.22 1.53 5.73
C GLU A 81 4.52 0.72 5.75
N LEU A 82 4.47 -0.57 6.12
CA LEU A 82 5.62 -1.46 6.05
C LEU A 82 6.03 -1.73 4.60
N HIS A 83 5.06 -1.96 3.71
CA HIS A 83 5.35 -2.24 2.31
C HIS A 83 5.92 -1.03 1.58
N ASP A 84 5.40 0.16 1.83
CA ASP A 84 5.90 1.40 1.24
C ASP A 84 7.32 1.72 1.75
N PHE A 85 7.59 1.47 3.02
CA PHE A 85 8.93 1.54 3.59
C PHE A 85 9.90 0.57 2.89
N PHE A 86 9.52 -0.71 2.78
CA PHE A 86 10.36 -1.70 2.10
C PHE A 86 10.61 -1.32 0.64
N LEU A 87 9.57 -0.90 -0.06
CA LEU A 87 9.64 -0.50 -1.45
C LEU A 87 10.58 0.68 -1.66
N TYR A 88 10.45 1.72 -0.84
CA TYR A 88 11.29 2.91 -0.93
C TYR A 88 12.77 2.56 -0.70
N TYR A 89 13.09 1.91 0.40
CA TYR A 89 14.48 1.61 0.74
C TYR A 89 15.11 0.54 -0.18
N MET A 90 14.31 -0.39 -0.69
CA MET A 90 14.80 -1.37 -1.67
C MET A 90 15.12 -0.72 -3.01
N LEU A 91 14.21 0.11 -3.54
CA LEU A 91 14.35 0.66 -4.89
C LEU A 91 15.19 1.93 -4.95
N ARG A 92 15.11 2.79 -3.93
CA ARG A 92 15.84 4.07 -3.91
C ARG A 92 17.18 3.99 -3.21
N CYS A 93 17.29 3.16 -2.19
CA CYS A 93 18.49 3.06 -1.36
C CYS A 93 19.23 1.73 -1.54
N TYR A 94 18.71 0.82 -2.37
CA TYR A 94 19.31 -0.49 -2.66
C TYR A 94 19.60 -1.32 -1.41
N TYR A 95 18.72 -1.26 -0.41
CA TYR A 95 18.88 -2.04 0.81
C TYR A 95 18.61 -3.52 0.54
N SER A 96 19.54 -4.35 1.01
CA SER A 96 19.32 -5.80 1.04
C SER A 96 18.19 -6.16 2.01
N PRO A 97 17.55 -7.33 1.87
CA PRO A 97 16.48 -7.76 2.79
C PRO A 97 16.89 -7.75 4.26
N ARG A 98 18.14 -8.11 4.56
CA ARG A 98 18.69 -8.06 5.93
C ARG A 98 18.77 -6.63 6.47
N LYS A 99 19.16 -5.68 5.63
CA LYS A 99 19.24 -4.26 6.00
C LYS A 99 17.84 -3.66 6.14
N LEU A 100 16.89 -4.01 5.25
CA LEU A 100 15.49 -3.63 5.35
C LEU A 100 14.87 -4.07 6.68
N TYR A 101 15.08 -5.33 7.05
CA TYR A 101 14.57 -5.85 8.32
C TYR A 101 15.08 -5.07 9.53
N ARG A 102 16.38 -4.79 9.59
CA ARG A 102 16.97 -4.01 10.69
C ARG A 102 16.47 -2.57 10.71
N ALA A 103 16.40 -1.94 9.56
CA ALA A 103 15.91 -0.56 9.43
C ALA A 103 14.43 -0.45 9.85
N ALA A 104 13.61 -1.41 9.46
CA ALA A 104 12.20 -1.44 9.82
C ALA A 104 11.96 -1.61 11.33
N GLN A 105 12.80 -2.41 12.02
CA GLN A 105 12.71 -2.54 13.48
C GLN A 105 12.98 -1.22 14.21
N LEU A 106 13.80 -0.35 13.65
CA LEU A 106 14.07 0.97 14.19
C LEU A 106 12.98 1.98 13.86
N ALA A 107 12.43 1.89 12.63
CA ALA A 107 11.42 2.82 12.14
C ALA A 107 10.03 2.53 12.71
N PHE A 108 9.74 1.28 13.05
CA PHE A 108 8.42 0.82 13.51
C PHE A 108 8.53 0.05 14.83
N PRO A 109 8.86 0.72 15.93
CA PRO A 109 9.06 0.07 17.24
C PRO A 109 7.79 -0.62 17.78
N ASP A 110 6.62 -0.15 17.36
CA ASP A 110 5.32 -0.69 17.78
C ASP A 110 5.00 -2.05 17.13
N TYR A 111 5.66 -2.38 16.02
CA TYR A 111 5.54 -3.70 15.41
C TYR A 111 6.54 -4.69 16.04
N GLY A 112 6.04 -5.85 16.41
CA GLY A 112 6.91 -6.95 16.86
C GLY A 112 7.87 -7.41 15.74
N LYS A 113 9.08 -7.85 16.12
CA LYS A 113 10.10 -8.32 15.17
C LYS A 113 9.59 -9.41 14.23
N ASP A 114 8.77 -10.33 14.75
CA ASP A 114 8.19 -11.43 13.98
C ASP A 114 7.17 -10.92 12.95
N VAL A 115 6.41 -9.89 13.29
CA VAL A 115 5.45 -9.24 12.39
C VAL A 115 6.17 -8.57 11.23
N ILE A 116 7.23 -7.80 11.52
CA ILE A 116 8.08 -7.16 10.51
C ILE A 116 8.72 -8.22 9.60
N TYR A 117 9.23 -9.30 10.19
CA TYR A 117 9.84 -10.40 9.42
C TYR A 117 8.82 -11.09 8.50
N LYS A 118 7.62 -11.40 9.02
CA LYS A 118 6.52 -11.99 8.26
C LYS A 118 6.19 -11.15 7.02
N TRP A 119 5.96 -9.85 7.22
CA TRP A 119 5.56 -8.97 6.14
C TRP A 119 6.68 -8.65 5.15
N LEU A 120 7.92 -8.56 5.61
CA LEU A 120 9.08 -8.45 4.70
C LEU A 120 9.21 -9.68 3.81
N LYS A 121 9.04 -10.88 4.36
CA LYS A 121 9.08 -12.13 3.57
C LYS A 121 7.96 -12.17 2.52
N ILE A 122 6.75 -11.77 2.90
CA ILE A 122 5.61 -11.68 1.99
C ILE A 122 5.88 -10.62 0.91
N PHE A 123 6.38 -9.44 1.29
CA PHE A 123 6.75 -8.38 0.36
C PHE A 123 7.74 -8.87 -0.70
N ILE A 124 8.88 -9.43 -0.29
CA ILE A 124 9.90 -9.92 -1.22
C ILE A 124 9.32 -11.00 -2.15
N LYS A 125 8.60 -11.98 -1.59
CA LYS A 125 7.98 -13.05 -2.38
C LYS A 125 7.02 -12.47 -3.43
N ARG A 126 6.11 -11.58 -3.04
CA ARG A 126 5.14 -10.99 -3.95
C ARG A 126 5.80 -10.09 -4.97
N PHE A 127 6.76 -9.27 -4.56
CA PHE A 127 7.46 -8.35 -5.45
C PHE A 127 8.07 -9.09 -6.66
N PHE A 128 8.74 -10.19 -6.44
CA PHE A 128 9.35 -10.97 -7.53
C PHE A 128 8.36 -11.89 -8.25
N ALA A 129 7.50 -12.61 -7.52
CA ALA A 129 6.54 -13.53 -8.13
C ALA A 129 5.50 -12.83 -9.00
N GLN A 130 5.15 -11.59 -8.69
CA GLN A 130 4.15 -10.81 -9.42
C GLN A 130 4.75 -9.81 -10.43
N GLN A 131 6.03 -9.96 -10.75
CA GLN A 131 6.73 -9.08 -11.68
C GLN A 131 6.06 -9.04 -13.06
N PHE A 132 5.51 -10.15 -13.52
CA PHE A 132 4.81 -10.23 -14.81
C PHE A 132 3.68 -9.21 -14.95
N LYS A 133 3.00 -8.85 -13.85
CA LYS A 133 1.96 -7.83 -13.86
C LYS A 133 2.48 -6.43 -14.14
N ARG A 134 3.74 -6.16 -13.79
CA ARG A 134 4.41 -4.87 -14.06
C ARG A 134 5.03 -4.78 -15.46
N SER A 135 5.23 -5.91 -16.12
CA SER A 135 5.84 -5.97 -17.44
C SER A 135 4.88 -5.57 -18.58
N CYS A 136 3.62 -5.38 -18.26
CA CYS A 136 2.57 -5.03 -19.23
C CYS A 136 2.35 -3.52 -19.36
N MET A 137 3.15 -2.71 -18.68
CA MET A 137 3.09 -1.25 -18.72
C MET A 137 4.22 -0.67 -19.54
#